data_96680ab226b3b6ae06fdd7e44fef8466
#
_entry.id   96680ab226b3b6ae06fdd7e44fef8466
#
_cell.length_a   1.000
_cell.length_b   1.000
_cell.length_c   1.000
_cell.angle_alpha   90.00
_cell.angle_beta   90.00
_cell.angle_gamma   90.00
#
_symmetry.space_group_name_H-M   'P 1'
#
loop_
_entity.id
_entity.type
_entity.pdbx_description
1 polymer ?
#
loop_
_entity_poly.entity_id
_entity_poly.type
_entity_poly.pdbx_seq_one_letter_code
_entity_poly.pdbx_strand_id
1 'polypeptide(L)'
;MSRNIPITAVDQHDFLEHRRKQEALHWGRQDMAELNELSSILTVEVNTTELCNRTCSFCPRADPEVFGNRNLHMTPKGAELIGKELHSNGFRGKISLSGYGENLLNPQFKAIVHAFRRTVPYATLECNTNGDKLTREYAEELFEFSGLDLLYINLYDGIEQIEHFDEVMKTIPESKYKYRMHWGDFETHGLILNNRSGVMDWVGIEDDTIENLKGKVCHYPFYKMFVDWNGDVLFCSNDWGREHVVGNLMHTSLHDVWFSKPMNKIRKKLMKGDRSMSPCNKCSVDGSLFGKQSF
;
A
#
# COMPACT_ATOMS: atom_id res chain seq x y z
N MET A 1 -21.88 -20.86 10.39
CA MET A 1 -20.72 -20.59 9.52
C MET A 1 -20.56 -19.09 9.46
N SER A 2 -19.48 -18.54 10.01
CA SER A 2 -19.20 -17.10 9.89
C SER A 2 -18.71 -16.86 8.47
N ARG A 3 -19.48 -16.13 7.68
CA ARG A 3 -19.03 -15.67 6.35
C ARG A 3 -18.06 -14.51 6.56
N ASN A 4 -17.01 -14.41 5.76
CA ASN A 4 -16.20 -13.20 5.66
C ASN A 4 -17.10 -12.08 5.11
N ILE A 5 -17.71 -11.32 6.02
CA ILE A 5 -18.54 -10.18 5.65
C ILE A 5 -17.63 -9.10 5.04
N PRO A 6 -17.99 -8.54 3.89
CA PRO A 6 -17.21 -7.47 3.29
C PRO A 6 -17.03 -6.32 4.27
N ILE A 7 -15.81 -5.79 4.32
CA ILE A 7 -15.53 -4.57 5.06
C ILE A 7 -16.22 -3.42 4.32
N THR A 8 -17.28 -2.88 4.92
CA THR A 8 -17.95 -1.67 4.43
C THR A 8 -17.02 -0.46 4.60
N ALA A 9 -17.43 0.67 4.12
CA ALA A 9 -16.66 1.89 4.30
C ALA A 9 -16.59 2.37 5.75
N VAL A 10 -17.70 2.21 6.46
CA VAL A 10 -17.73 2.45 7.91
C VAL A 10 -16.76 1.49 8.57
N ASP A 11 -16.80 0.21 8.19
CA ASP A 11 -15.87 -0.80 8.68
C ASP A 11 -14.44 -0.55 8.19
N GLN A 12 -14.24 0.07 7.01
CA GLN A 12 -12.90 0.47 6.56
C GLN A 12 -12.34 1.59 7.42
N HIS A 13 -13.18 2.53 7.85
CA HIS A 13 -12.77 3.55 8.80
C HIS A 13 -12.45 2.91 10.15
N ASP A 14 -13.30 2.02 10.66
CA ASP A 14 -13.07 1.26 11.88
C ASP A 14 -11.90 0.30 11.76
N PHE A 15 -11.70 -0.32 10.60
CA PHE A 15 -10.55 -1.17 10.31
C PHE A 15 -9.25 -0.36 10.29
N LEU A 16 -9.24 0.82 9.65
CA LEU A 16 -8.10 1.73 9.68
C LEU A 16 -7.84 2.24 11.09
N GLU A 17 -8.89 2.50 11.86
CA GLU A 17 -8.79 2.90 13.27
C GLU A 17 -8.30 1.75 14.14
N HIS A 18 -8.83 0.54 13.96
CA HIS A 18 -8.34 -0.66 14.65
C HIS A 18 -6.88 -0.93 14.32
N ARG A 19 -6.50 -0.81 13.05
CA ARG A 19 -5.12 -0.93 12.60
C ARG A 19 -4.25 0.19 13.18
N ARG A 20 -4.73 1.42 13.20
CA ARG A 20 -4.10 2.56 13.88
C ARG A 20 -3.88 2.27 15.36
N LYS A 21 -4.88 1.70 16.05
CA LYS A 21 -4.77 1.32 17.48
C LYS A 21 -3.75 0.20 17.71
N GLN A 22 -3.71 -0.82 16.86
CA GLN A 22 -2.71 -1.90 16.96
C GLN A 22 -1.29 -1.40 16.69
N GLU A 23 -1.13 -0.57 15.69
CA GLU A 23 0.17 0.04 15.37
C GLU A 23 0.57 1.06 16.45
N ALA A 24 -0.38 1.74 17.09
CA ALA A 24 -0.16 2.65 18.22
C ALA A 24 0.41 1.96 19.46
N LEU A 25 0.04 0.72 19.72
CA LEU A 25 0.62 -0.06 20.81
C LEU A 25 2.12 -0.31 20.59
N HIS A 26 2.56 -0.39 19.34
CA HIS A 26 3.97 -0.44 18.97
C HIS A 26 4.65 0.93 18.99
N TRP A 27 3.91 2.00 18.61
CA TRP A 27 4.42 3.37 18.49
C TRP A 27 4.27 4.22 19.76
N GLY A 28 3.38 3.85 20.66
CA GLY A 28 3.04 4.65 21.84
C GLY A 28 4.19 4.89 22.84
N ARG A 29 5.41 4.46 22.48
CA ARG A 29 6.64 4.64 23.26
C ARG A 29 7.74 5.39 22.51
N GLN A 30 7.48 5.84 21.26
CA GLN A 30 8.51 6.45 20.45
C GLN A 30 8.34 7.96 20.36
N ASP A 31 9.36 8.68 20.82
CA ASP A 31 9.45 10.11 20.66
C ASP A 31 9.66 10.46 19.17
N MET A 32 9.23 11.65 18.74
CA MET A 32 9.34 12.10 17.34
C MET A 32 10.79 12.06 16.81
N ALA A 33 11.80 12.10 17.71
CA ALA A 33 13.21 11.91 17.35
C ALA A 33 13.48 10.50 16.79
N GLU A 34 12.75 9.48 17.25
CA GLU A 34 12.91 8.09 16.80
C GLU A 34 12.30 7.82 15.41
N LEU A 35 11.44 8.71 14.89
CA LEU A 35 10.90 8.62 13.54
C LEU A 35 11.97 8.76 12.44
N ASN A 36 13.18 9.16 12.80
CA ASN A 36 14.33 9.19 11.89
C ASN A 36 15.16 7.90 11.89
N GLU A 37 14.76 6.89 12.62
CA GLU A 37 15.45 5.61 12.66
C GLU A 37 14.85 4.60 11.67
N LEU A 38 15.63 3.59 11.27
CA LEU A 38 15.13 2.50 10.42
C LEU A 38 14.02 1.69 11.11
N SER A 39 14.06 1.61 12.44
CA SER A 39 12.99 1.02 13.26
C SER A 39 11.63 1.70 13.10
N SER A 40 11.62 2.93 12.60
CA SER A 40 10.39 3.67 12.29
C SER A 40 9.64 3.13 11.06
N ILE A 41 10.29 2.34 10.22
CA ILE A 41 9.65 1.75 9.03
C ILE A 41 8.69 0.63 9.47
N LEU A 42 7.40 0.91 9.47
CA LEU A 42 6.36 -0.07 9.83
C LEU A 42 5.83 -0.82 8.63
N THR A 43 5.75 -0.15 7.51
CA THR A 43 5.16 -0.73 6.30
C THR A 43 6.06 -0.43 5.10
N VAL A 44 6.39 -1.48 4.38
CA VAL A 44 6.96 -1.41 3.03
C VAL A 44 5.88 -1.83 2.05
N GLU A 45 5.37 -0.88 1.28
CA GLU A 45 4.42 -1.13 0.20
C GLU A 45 5.21 -1.40 -1.08
N VAL A 46 4.92 -2.51 -1.74
CA VAL A 46 5.67 -2.96 -2.92
C VAL A 46 4.74 -3.11 -4.10
N ASN A 47 4.99 -2.32 -5.14
CA ASN A 47 4.34 -2.44 -6.43
C ASN A 47 5.06 -3.51 -7.27
N THR A 48 4.44 -4.66 -7.51
CA THR A 48 5.10 -5.76 -8.21
C THR A 48 4.94 -5.71 -9.72
N THR A 49 4.03 -4.87 -10.23
CA THR A 49 3.75 -4.77 -11.66
C THR A 49 3.06 -3.47 -12.03
N GLU A 50 3.24 -3.02 -13.27
CA GLU A 50 2.48 -1.92 -13.84
C GLU A 50 1.27 -2.38 -14.67
N LEU A 51 0.98 -3.67 -14.73
CA LEU A 51 -0.24 -4.15 -15.36
C LEU A 51 -1.42 -4.15 -14.39
N CYS A 52 -2.59 -3.75 -14.90
CA CYS A 52 -3.87 -4.00 -14.27
C CYS A 52 -4.89 -4.32 -15.36
N ASN A 53 -5.76 -5.28 -15.11
CA ASN A 53 -6.85 -5.66 -16.01
C ASN A 53 -8.14 -4.86 -15.77
N ARG A 54 -8.13 -3.92 -14.81
CA ARG A 54 -9.26 -3.04 -14.51
C ARG A 54 -8.90 -1.57 -14.70
N THR A 55 -9.92 -0.77 -15.06
CA THR A 55 -9.85 0.69 -15.23
C THR A 55 -10.86 1.35 -14.30
N CYS A 56 -10.66 1.20 -12.99
CA CYS A 56 -11.58 1.73 -11.98
C CYS A 56 -11.62 3.26 -12.00
N SER A 57 -12.81 3.85 -11.97
CA SER A 57 -13.03 5.31 -12.04
C SER A 57 -12.33 6.10 -10.93
N PHE A 58 -12.04 5.46 -9.80
CA PHE A 58 -11.32 6.00 -8.65
C PHE A 58 -9.81 5.67 -8.64
N CYS A 59 -9.26 5.33 -9.78
CA CYS A 59 -7.86 4.99 -9.95
C CYS A 59 -7.26 5.79 -11.13
N PRO A 60 -6.00 6.26 -11.05
CA PRO A 60 -5.34 6.94 -12.16
C PRO A 60 -5.33 6.15 -13.49
N ARG A 61 -5.53 4.84 -13.43
CA ARG A 61 -5.64 3.97 -14.61
C ARG A 61 -6.93 4.13 -15.41
N ALA A 62 -7.90 4.88 -14.89
CA ALA A 62 -9.10 5.24 -15.65
C ALA A 62 -8.74 6.08 -16.88
N ASP A 63 -7.63 6.84 -16.81
CA ASP A 63 -7.09 7.60 -17.91
C ASP A 63 -5.73 7.04 -18.34
N PRO A 64 -5.62 6.40 -19.52
CA PRO A 64 -4.36 5.84 -20.00
C PRO A 64 -3.30 6.90 -20.36
N GLU A 65 -3.68 8.16 -20.57
CA GLU A 65 -2.74 9.26 -20.76
C GLU A 65 -2.09 9.67 -19.44
N VAL A 66 -2.83 9.52 -18.33
CA VAL A 66 -2.33 9.81 -16.98
C VAL A 66 -1.46 8.67 -16.48
N PHE A 67 -1.93 7.42 -16.62
CA PHE A 67 -1.18 6.26 -16.17
C PHE A 67 -1.34 5.06 -17.10
N GLY A 68 -0.39 4.91 -17.99
CA GLY A 68 -0.38 3.84 -19.01
C GLY A 68 -0.26 2.43 -18.38
N ASN A 69 -0.83 1.45 -19.10
CA ASN A 69 -0.80 0.05 -18.69
C ASN A 69 0.40 -0.66 -19.34
N ARG A 70 1.55 -0.66 -18.66
CA ARG A 70 2.82 -1.17 -19.18
C ARG A 70 3.11 -2.58 -18.68
N ASN A 71 3.64 -3.44 -19.56
CA ASN A 71 4.04 -4.81 -19.20
C ASN A 71 5.42 -4.83 -18.52
N LEU A 72 5.48 -4.25 -17.30
CA LEU A 72 6.68 -4.11 -16.50
C LEU A 72 6.46 -4.79 -15.14
N HIS A 73 7.43 -5.60 -14.72
CA HIS A 73 7.29 -6.48 -13.56
C HIS A 73 8.53 -6.50 -12.70
N MET A 74 8.32 -6.58 -11.39
CA MET A 74 9.36 -6.98 -10.45
C MET A 74 9.73 -8.45 -10.70
N THR A 75 11.01 -8.77 -10.55
CA THR A 75 11.50 -10.15 -10.60
C THR A 75 11.66 -10.74 -9.20
N PRO A 76 11.65 -12.08 -9.02
CA PRO A 76 11.96 -12.71 -7.74
C PRO A 76 13.35 -12.33 -7.22
N LYS A 77 14.31 -12.10 -8.13
CA LYS A 77 15.65 -11.62 -7.75
C LYS A 77 15.62 -10.20 -7.16
N GLY A 78 14.80 -9.30 -7.75
CA GLY A 78 14.58 -7.97 -7.19
C GLY A 78 13.97 -8.04 -5.78
N ALA A 79 12.93 -8.85 -5.61
CA ALA A 79 12.31 -9.10 -4.30
C ALA A 79 13.30 -9.66 -3.28
N GLU A 80 14.18 -10.58 -3.70
CA GLU A 80 15.23 -11.14 -2.85
C GLU A 80 16.24 -10.06 -2.40
N LEU A 81 16.67 -9.17 -3.28
CA LEU A 81 17.60 -8.09 -2.95
C LEU A 81 16.96 -7.12 -1.95
N ILE A 82 15.75 -6.67 -2.23
CA ILE A 82 14.98 -5.79 -1.33
C ILE A 82 14.77 -6.47 0.03
N GLY A 83 14.37 -7.74 0.04
CA GLY A 83 14.15 -8.49 1.28
C GLY A 83 15.42 -8.66 2.11
N LYS A 84 16.58 -8.88 1.48
CA LYS A 84 17.88 -8.95 2.17
C LYS A 84 18.25 -7.61 2.83
N GLU A 85 17.99 -6.49 2.14
CA GLU A 85 18.21 -5.16 2.72
C GLU A 85 17.30 -4.91 3.92
N LEU A 86 16.03 -5.30 3.84
CA LEU A 86 15.09 -5.19 4.97
C LEU A 86 15.54 -6.08 6.15
N HIS A 87 15.92 -7.31 5.88
CA HIS A 87 16.34 -8.27 6.92
C HIS A 87 17.62 -7.84 7.65
N SER A 88 18.65 -7.42 6.89
CA SER A 88 19.93 -6.99 7.46
C SER A 88 19.80 -5.76 8.35
N ASN A 89 18.75 -4.99 8.17
CA ASN A 89 18.41 -3.82 8.99
C ASN A 89 17.34 -4.12 10.06
N GLY A 90 17.05 -5.40 10.31
CA GLY A 90 16.16 -5.83 11.41
C GLY A 90 14.68 -5.57 11.19
N PHE A 91 14.23 -5.36 9.95
CA PHE A 91 12.83 -5.09 9.65
C PHE A 91 11.93 -6.25 10.07
N ARG A 92 10.87 -5.95 10.83
CA ARG A 92 9.86 -6.90 11.32
C ARG A 92 8.43 -6.39 11.07
N GLY A 93 8.30 -5.33 10.32
CA GLY A 93 7.02 -4.72 10.01
C GLY A 93 6.24 -5.50 8.95
N LYS A 94 5.45 -4.78 8.18
CA LYS A 94 4.59 -5.36 7.15
C LYS A 94 5.13 -5.06 5.76
N ILE A 95 5.17 -6.09 4.91
CA ILE A 95 5.33 -5.94 3.47
C ILE A 95 3.95 -6.05 2.83
N SER A 96 3.46 -4.96 2.27
CA SER A 96 2.17 -4.89 1.60
C SER A 96 2.39 -4.95 0.09
N LEU A 97 2.09 -6.10 -0.50
CA LEU A 97 2.13 -6.28 -1.95
C LEU A 97 0.90 -5.62 -2.54
N SER A 98 1.08 -4.37 -2.91
CA SER A 98 0.02 -3.47 -3.41
C SER A 98 0.69 -2.32 -4.17
N GLY A 99 -0.10 -1.48 -4.81
CA GLY A 99 0.46 -0.30 -5.47
C GLY A 99 -0.33 0.10 -6.71
N TYR A 100 0.36 0.24 -7.80
CA TYR A 100 -0.18 0.80 -9.03
C TYR A 100 -0.77 -0.23 -9.99
N GLY A 101 -0.52 -1.52 -9.78
CA GLY A 101 -0.96 -2.63 -10.63
C GLY A 101 -1.74 -3.71 -9.90
N GLU A 102 -2.17 -4.72 -10.66
CA GLU A 102 -2.76 -5.95 -10.15
C GLU A 102 -1.67 -7.02 -9.98
N ASN A 103 -1.38 -7.39 -8.76
CA ASN A 103 -0.26 -8.27 -8.43
C ASN A 103 -0.32 -9.64 -9.14
N LEU A 104 -1.53 -10.21 -9.27
CA LEU A 104 -1.71 -11.54 -9.89
C LEU A 104 -1.46 -11.54 -11.40
N LEU A 105 -1.28 -10.37 -12.01
CA LEU A 105 -0.83 -10.25 -13.41
C LEU A 105 0.70 -10.33 -13.56
N ASN A 106 1.45 -10.25 -12.47
CA ASN A 106 2.88 -10.55 -12.54
C ASN A 106 3.04 -12.09 -12.65
N PRO A 107 3.58 -12.61 -13.75
CA PRO A 107 3.67 -14.05 -13.97
C PRO A 107 4.57 -14.78 -12.95
N GLN A 108 5.41 -14.02 -12.22
CA GLN A 108 6.31 -14.53 -11.19
C GLN A 108 5.86 -14.15 -9.76
N PHE A 109 4.61 -13.72 -9.57
CA PHE A 109 4.14 -13.18 -8.29
C PHE A 109 4.33 -14.14 -7.13
N LYS A 110 3.98 -15.42 -7.30
CA LYS A 110 4.17 -16.46 -6.27
C LYS A 110 5.64 -16.58 -5.85
N ALA A 111 6.55 -16.54 -6.81
CA ALA A 111 7.99 -16.59 -6.53
C ALA A 111 8.51 -15.32 -5.84
N ILE A 112 7.89 -14.15 -6.11
CA ILE A 112 8.18 -12.90 -5.40
C ILE A 112 7.75 -13.00 -3.93
N VAL A 113 6.53 -13.49 -3.65
CA VAL A 113 6.04 -13.71 -2.28
C VAL A 113 6.99 -14.66 -1.54
N HIS A 114 7.37 -15.77 -2.18
CA HIS A 114 8.31 -16.73 -1.61
C HIS A 114 9.70 -16.11 -1.33
N ALA A 115 10.20 -15.27 -2.23
CA ALA A 115 11.47 -14.57 -2.04
C ALA A 115 11.44 -13.65 -0.81
N PHE A 116 10.35 -12.87 -0.62
CA PHE A 116 10.17 -12.06 0.58
C PHE A 116 10.03 -12.94 1.84
N ARG A 117 9.22 -14.00 1.82
CA ARG A 117 9.08 -14.90 2.98
C ARG A 117 10.40 -15.49 3.41
N ARG A 118 11.21 -15.95 2.46
CA ARG A 118 12.52 -16.53 2.73
C ARG A 118 13.53 -15.52 3.28
N THR A 119 13.51 -14.30 2.79
CA THR A 119 14.48 -13.27 3.17
C THR A 119 14.05 -12.46 4.39
N VAL A 120 12.76 -12.26 4.62
CA VAL A 120 12.22 -11.51 5.76
C VAL A 120 11.20 -12.36 6.53
N PRO A 121 11.62 -13.45 7.18
CA PRO A 121 10.72 -14.47 7.73
C PRO A 121 9.79 -13.95 8.83
N TYR A 122 10.16 -12.86 9.49
CA TYR A 122 9.39 -12.26 10.60
C TYR A 122 8.47 -11.11 10.18
N ALA A 123 8.51 -10.71 8.92
CA ALA A 123 7.58 -9.69 8.40
C ALA A 123 6.21 -10.31 8.14
N THR A 124 5.15 -9.51 8.30
CA THR A 124 3.83 -9.87 7.83
C THR A 124 3.73 -9.58 6.33
N LEU A 125 3.44 -10.60 5.54
CA LEU A 125 3.21 -10.47 4.09
C LEU A 125 1.73 -10.38 3.80
N GLU A 126 1.27 -9.24 3.31
CA GLU A 126 -0.12 -9.07 2.84
C GLU A 126 -0.15 -8.72 1.35
N CYS A 127 -1.21 -9.11 0.68
CA CYS A 127 -1.46 -8.76 -0.72
C CYS A 127 -2.85 -8.16 -0.89
N ASN A 128 -2.95 -7.16 -1.76
CA ASN A 128 -4.21 -6.63 -2.26
C ASN A 128 -4.39 -7.07 -3.72
N THR A 129 -5.56 -7.59 -4.05
CA THR A 129 -5.89 -8.03 -5.41
C THR A 129 -7.33 -7.71 -5.76
N ASN A 130 -7.61 -7.53 -7.06
CA ASN A 130 -8.98 -7.47 -7.57
C ASN A 130 -9.61 -8.88 -7.71
N GLY A 131 -8.83 -9.93 -7.54
CA GLY A 131 -9.29 -11.31 -7.55
C GLY A 131 -9.58 -11.90 -8.94
N ASP A 132 -9.59 -11.11 -10.02
CA ASP A 132 -10.02 -11.60 -11.35
C ASP A 132 -9.17 -12.75 -11.90
N LYS A 133 -7.96 -12.93 -11.38
CA LYS A 133 -7.04 -14.03 -11.73
C LYS A 133 -6.88 -15.07 -10.62
N LEU A 134 -7.63 -14.91 -9.54
CA LEU A 134 -7.55 -15.81 -8.39
C LEU A 134 -8.36 -17.09 -8.65
N THR A 135 -7.68 -18.21 -8.65
CA THR A 135 -8.30 -19.55 -8.62
C THR A 135 -8.01 -20.21 -7.27
N ARG A 136 -8.70 -21.32 -6.98
CA ARG A 136 -8.44 -22.09 -5.75
C ARG A 136 -6.99 -22.55 -5.67
N GLU A 137 -6.49 -23.14 -6.73
CA GLU A 137 -5.11 -23.64 -6.83
C GLU A 137 -4.11 -22.50 -6.65
N TYR A 138 -4.41 -21.32 -7.22
CA TYR A 138 -3.57 -20.15 -7.05
C TYR A 138 -3.53 -19.67 -5.59
N ALA A 139 -4.69 -19.67 -4.92
CA ALA A 139 -4.78 -19.30 -3.50
C ALA A 139 -4.02 -20.29 -2.61
N GLU A 140 -4.21 -21.60 -2.83
CA GLU A 140 -3.49 -22.65 -2.10
C GLU A 140 -1.98 -22.49 -2.24
N GLU A 141 -1.47 -22.28 -3.46
CA GLU A 141 -0.03 -22.06 -3.69
C GLU A 141 0.49 -20.78 -3.01
N LEU A 142 -0.30 -19.70 -2.97
CA LEU A 142 0.10 -18.47 -2.29
C LEU A 142 0.29 -18.69 -0.79
N PHE A 143 -0.61 -19.42 -0.15
CA PHE A 143 -0.58 -19.59 1.31
C PHE A 143 0.33 -20.74 1.75
N GLU A 144 0.28 -21.89 1.07
CA GLU A 144 1.02 -23.08 1.49
C GLU A 144 2.49 -23.05 1.07
N PHE A 145 2.75 -22.62 -0.16
CA PHE A 145 4.12 -22.68 -0.71
C PHE A 145 4.83 -21.34 -0.77
N SER A 146 4.10 -20.25 -1.05
CA SER A 146 4.74 -18.94 -1.16
C SER A 146 4.84 -18.22 0.19
N GLY A 147 3.97 -18.55 1.17
CA GLY A 147 4.04 -18.07 2.54
C GLY A 147 3.40 -16.70 2.74
N LEU A 148 2.32 -16.38 1.99
CA LEU A 148 1.50 -15.20 2.24
C LEU A 148 0.76 -15.34 3.58
N ASP A 149 0.65 -14.26 4.35
CA ASP A 149 -0.09 -14.27 5.61
C ASP A 149 -1.54 -13.81 5.45
N LEU A 150 -1.79 -12.81 4.60
CA LEU A 150 -3.12 -12.22 4.45
C LEU A 150 -3.38 -11.75 3.02
N LEU A 151 -4.54 -12.09 2.50
CA LEU A 151 -5.03 -11.65 1.19
C LEU A 151 -6.26 -10.74 1.35
N TYR A 152 -6.19 -9.54 0.79
CA TYR A 152 -7.35 -8.67 0.63
C TYR A 152 -7.89 -8.82 -0.79
N ILE A 153 -9.09 -9.35 -0.91
CA ILE A 153 -9.82 -9.48 -2.17
C ILE A 153 -10.76 -8.29 -2.28
N ASN A 154 -10.48 -7.41 -3.24
CA ASN A 154 -11.28 -6.24 -3.48
C ASN A 154 -12.43 -6.60 -4.42
N LEU A 155 -13.65 -6.37 -3.99
CA LEU A 155 -14.87 -6.66 -4.72
C LEU A 155 -15.32 -5.38 -5.42
N TYR A 156 -15.56 -5.43 -6.73
CA TYR A 156 -15.86 -4.25 -7.54
C TYR A 156 -17.22 -4.31 -8.23
N ASP A 157 -17.76 -5.51 -8.44
CA ASP A 157 -18.89 -5.72 -9.35
C ASP A 157 -20.19 -6.10 -8.62
N GLY A 158 -20.17 -6.18 -7.30
CA GLY A 158 -21.36 -6.44 -6.49
C GLY A 158 -21.21 -7.54 -5.46
N ILE A 159 -22.29 -7.78 -4.72
CA ILE A 159 -22.35 -8.75 -3.61
C ILE A 159 -22.19 -10.18 -4.11
N GLU A 160 -22.55 -10.45 -5.35
CA GLU A 160 -22.49 -11.76 -5.99
C GLU A 160 -21.05 -12.30 -6.07
N GLN A 161 -20.06 -11.42 -6.08
CA GLN A 161 -18.67 -11.82 -6.05
C GLN A 161 -18.30 -12.58 -4.76
N ILE A 162 -19.03 -12.38 -3.66
CA ILE A 162 -18.78 -13.09 -2.40
C ILE A 162 -18.97 -14.59 -2.57
N GLU A 163 -20.07 -15.02 -3.20
CA GLU A 163 -20.33 -16.44 -3.40
C GLU A 163 -19.25 -17.09 -4.27
N HIS A 164 -18.80 -16.37 -5.30
CA HIS A 164 -17.70 -16.83 -6.15
C HIS A 164 -16.41 -16.99 -5.34
N PHE A 165 -16.01 -15.99 -4.57
CA PHE A 165 -14.77 -16.05 -3.81
C PHE A 165 -14.84 -16.96 -2.59
N ASP A 166 -16.02 -17.16 -1.98
CA ASP A 166 -16.21 -18.19 -0.95
C ASP A 166 -15.91 -19.59 -1.50
N GLU A 167 -16.30 -19.86 -2.74
CA GLU A 167 -15.97 -21.15 -3.37
C GLU A 167 -14.49 -21.25 -3.76
N VAL A 168 -13.88 -20.16 -4.24
CA VAL A 168 -12.44 -20.09 -4.54
C VAL A 168 -11.60 -20.30 -3.27
N MET A 169 -11.99 -19.66 -2.18
CA MET A 169 -11.24 -19.64 -0.91
C MET A 169 -11.64 -20.77 0.06
N LYS A 170 -12.47 -21.70 -0.35
CA LYS A 170 -13.07 -22.73 0.49
C LYS A 170 -12.09 -23.59 1.30
N THR A 171 -10.89 -23.80 0.79
CA THR A 171 -9.81 -24.55 1.45
C THR A 171 -8.92 -23.69 2.32
N ILE A 172 -9.03 -22.37 2.20
CA ILE A 172 -8.20 -21.39 2.92
C ILE A 172 -8.92 -20.95 4.20
N PRO A 173 -8.25 -20.95 5.36
CA PRO A 173 -8.84 -20.47 6.60
C PRO A 173 -9.33 -19.01 6.49
N GLU A 174 -10.53 -18.71 6.99
CA GLU A 174 -11.14 -17.36 6.94
C GLU A 174 -10.27 -16.26 7.57
N SER A 175 -9.39 -16.62 8.49
CA SER A 175 -8.43 -15.68 9.09
C SER A 175 -7.35 -15.20 8.12
N LYS A 176 -7.19 -15.88 6.98
CA LYS A 176 -6.14 -15.62 5.99
C LYS A 176 -6.57 -14.67 4.89
N TYR A 177 -7.85 -14.33 4.78
CA TYR A 177 -8.33 -13.41 3.75
C TYR A 177 -9.44 -12.50 4.26
N LYS A 178 -9.63 -11.39 3.56
CA LYS A 178 -10.66 -10.38 3.84
C LYS A 178 -11.23 -9.85 2.52
N TYR A 179 -12.55 -9.64 2.48
CA TYR A 179 -13.20 -8.94 1.39
C TYR A 179 -13.26 -7.44 1.67
N ARG A 180 -13.04 -6.63 0.63
CA ARG A 180 -13.24 -5.17 0.68
C ARG A 180 -14.20 -4.78 -0.43
N MET A 181 -15.23 -4.03 -0.08
CA MET A 181 -16.18 -3.50 -1.05
C MET A 181 -15.62 -2.26 -1.74
N HIS A 182 -15.76 -2.23 -3.07
CA HIS A 182 -15.39 -1.10 -3.92
C HIS A 182 -16.50 -0.80 -4.95
N TRP A 183 -17.77 -1.08 -4.61
CA TRP A 183 -18.93 -0.74 -5.44
C TRP A 183 -19.91 0.12 -4.65
N GLY A 184 -20.92 0.63 -5.36
CA GLY A 184 -21.94 1.51 -4.80
C GLY A 184 -21.59 2.99 -4.92
N ASP A 185 -22.46 3.83 -4.43
CA ASP A 185 -22.17 5.25 -4.36
C ASP A 185 -21.22 5.54 -3.18
N PHE A 186 -20.47 6.62 -3.35
CA PHE A 186 -19.47 7.03 -2.37
C PHE A 186 -20.07 7.50 -1.04
N GLU A 187 -21.34 7.90 -1.04
CA GLU A 187 -22.04 8.38 0.15
C GLU A 187 -22.49 7.23 1.05
N THR A 188 -22.94 6.11 0.46
CA THR A 188 -23.46 4.95 1.20
C THR A 188 -22.41 3.90 1.55
N HIS A 189 -21.37 3.75 0.75
CA HIS A 189 -20.35 2.69 0.91
C HIS A 189 -18.95 3.22 1.18
N GLY A 190 -18.79 4.58 1.18
CA GLY A 190 -17.68 5.38 1.67
C GLY A 190 -16.30 4.86 1.32
N LEU A 191 -16.02 4.64 0.05
CA LEU A 191 -14.64 4.67 -0.38
C LEU A 191 -14.07 6.03 0.02
N ILE A 192 -13.10 6.04 0.94
CA ILE A 192 -12.35 7.25 1.22
C ILE A 192 -11.50 7.51 0.00
N LEU A 193 -12.07 8.28 -0.92
CA LEU A 193 -11.36 8.70 -2.11
C LEU A 193 -10.31 9.73 -1.75
N ASN A 194 -9.21 9.63 -2.42
CA ASN A 194 -8.24 10.70 -2.47
C ASN A 194 -7.85 10.93 -3.94
N ASN A 195 -7.40 12.13 -4.26
CA ASN A 195 -7.08 12.51 -5.61
C ASN A 195 -5.69 12.03 -6.09
N ARG A 196 -5.08 11.07 -5.39
CA ARG A 196 -3.74 10.54 -5.68
C ARG A 196 -2.71 11.66 -5.91
N SER A 197 -2.68 12.62 -4.99
CA SER A 197 -1.83 13.81 -5.05
C SER A 197 -2.08 14.67 -6.31
N GLY A 198 -3.33 14.79 -6.70
CA GLY A 198 -3.78 15.64 -7.81
C GLY A 198 -3.66 15.00 -9.20
N VAL A 199 -3.30 13.72 -9.28
CA VAL A 199 -3.29 12.98 -10.56
C VAL A 199 -4.70 12.68 -11.03
N MET A 200 -5.66 12.56 -10.10
CA MET A 200 -7.07 12.32 -10.41
C MET A 200 -7.86 13.61 -10.16
N ASP A 201 -7.90 14.49 -11.15
CA ASP A 201 -8.64 15.76 -11.09
C ASP A 201 -10.15 15.59 -11.32
N TRP A 202 -10.58 14.44 -11.86
CA TRP A 202 -12.00 14.09 -12.04
C TRP A 202 -12.67 13.52 -10.78
N VAL A 203 -11.92 13.22 -9.73
CA VAL A 203 -12.49 12.82 -8.44
C VAL A 203 -12.91 14.07 -7.68
N GLY A 204 -14.20 14.19 -7.44
CA GLY A 204 -14.76 15.30 -6.65
C GLY A 204 -14.17 15.31 -5.25
N ILE A 205 -13.19 16.17 -5.03
CA ILE A 205 -12.66 16.51 -3.72
C ILE A 205 -13.27 17.85 -3.34
N GLU A 206 -13.78 17.99 -2.14
CA GLU A 206 -14.28 19.27 -1.66
C GLU A 206 -13.20 20.34 -1.78
N ASP A 207 -13.54 21.49 -2.31
CA ASP A 207 -12.60 22.57 -2.65
C ASP A 207 -11.73 23.02 -1.48
N ASP A 208 -12.23 22.90 -0.26
CA ASP A 208 -11.51 23.27 0.95
C ASP A 208 -10.59 22.19 1.50
N THR A 209 -10.70 20.92 1.03
CA THR A 209 -9.91 19.80 1.55
C THR A 209 -8.42 20.08 1.48
N ILE A 210 -7.91 20.54 0.34
CA ILE A 210 -6.49 20.82 0.15
C ILE A 210 -6.08 22.04 0.98
N GLU A 211 -6.92 23.07 1.03
CA GLU A 211 -6.68 24.28 1.84
C GLU A 211 -6.58 23.93 3.33
N ASN A 212 -7.49 23.08 3.81
CA ASN A 212 -7.54 22.62 5.20
C ASN A 212 -6.32 21.77 5.59
N LEU A 213 -5.56 21.25 4.62
CA LEU A 213 -4.32 20.50 4.86
C LEU A 213 -3.07 21.40 4.90
N LYS A 214 -3.17 22.66 4.51
CA LYS A 214 -2.06 23.62 4.64
C LYS A 214 -1.68 23.79 6.12
N GLY A 215 -0.39 23.74 6.41
CA GLY A 215 0.12 23.81 7.77
C GLY A 215 0.02 22.51 8.56
N LYS A 216 -0.65 21.47 8.05
CA LYS A 216 -0.71 20.17 8.71
C LYS A 216 0.47 19.29 8.34
N VAL A 217 1.06 18.68 9.36
CA VAL A 217 2.16 17.71 9.22
C VAL A 217 1.68 16.49 8.43
N CYS A 218 2.52 16.00 7.53
CA CYS A 218 2.31 14.70 6.88
C CYS A 218 3.33 13.69 7.39
N HIS A 219 2.85 12.62 8.02
CA HIS A 219 3.70 11.61 8.66
C HIS A 219 4.02 10.40 7.74
N TYR A 220 3.39 10.25 6.59
CA TYR A 220 3.57 9.07 5.73
C TYR A 220 5.04 8.74 5.44
N PRO A 221 5.91 9.67 5.03
CA PRO A 221 7.30 9.34 4.72
C PRO A 221 8.16 8.97 5.93
N PHE A 222 7.61 8.98 7.15
CA PHE A 222 8.34 8.68 8.38
C PHE A 222 8.18 7.24 8.85
N TYR A 223 7.13 6.54 8.38
CA TYR A 223 6.85 5.17 8.80
C TYR A 223 6.47 4.23 7.65
N LYS A 224 6.27 4.78 6.45
CA LYS A 224 5.88 4.02 5.27
C LYS A 224 6.88 4.26 4.15
N MET A 225 7.30 3.18 3.51
CA MET A 225 8.13 3.18 2.32
C MET A 225 7.33 2.60 1.15
N PHE A 226 7.46 3.21 -0.01
CA PHE A 226 6.91 2.65 -1.24
C PHE A 226 8.04 2.25 -2.18
N VAL A 227 8.02 1.00 -2.63
CA VAL A 227 9.02 0.43 -3.54
C VAL A 227 8.33 0.02 -4.84
N ASP A 228 8.80 0.56 -5.95
CA ASP A 228 8.27 0.26 -7.27
C ASP A 228 8.85 -1.05 -7.84
N TRP A 229 8.28 -1.55 -8.92
CA TRP A 229 8.62 -2.81 -9.58
C TRP A 229 10.11 -2.94 -9.95
N ASN A 230 10.79 -1.84 -10.23
CA ASN A 230 12.21 -1.76 -10.57
C ASN A 230 13.14 -1.48 -9.38
N GLY A 231 12.58 -1.50 -8.15
CA GLY A 231 13.31 -1.22 -6.92
C GLY A 231 13.44 0.27 -6.55
N ASP A 232 12.94 1.17 -7.39
CA ASP A 232 12.90 2.59 -7.06
C ASP A 232 12.04 2.84 -5.83
N VAL A 233 12.54 3.66 -4.93
CA VAL A 233 11.83 4.07 -3.73
C VAL A 233 11.25 5.45 -3.94
N LEU A 234 9.93 5.55 -3.85
CA LEU A 234 9.21 6.82 -3.83
C LEU A 234 9.03 7.29 -2.39
N PHE A 235 9.03 8.60 -2.20
CA PHE A 235 8.81 9.15 -0.86
C PHE A 235 7.40 8.87 -0.31
N CYS A 236 6.43 8.60 -1.20
CA CYS A 236 5.03 8.38 -0.86
C CYS A 236 4.32 7.50 -1.91
N SER A 237 3.42 6.63 -1.47
CA SER A 237 2.57 5.80 -2.36
C SER A 237 1.54 6.59 -3.17
N ASN A 238 1.31 7.87 -2.83
CA ASN A 238 0.46 8.75 -3.61
C ASN A 238 1.23 9.52 -4.70
N ASP A 239 2.55 9.37 -4.78
CA ASP A 239 3.36 9.95 -5.86
C ASP A 239 3.26 9.09 -7.15
N TRP A 240 2.06 9.06 -7.73
CA TRP A 240 1.80 8.31 -8.96
C TRP A 240 2.57 8.84 -10.16
N GLY A 241 2.93 10.11 -10.14
CA GLY A 241 3.78 10.74 -11.15
C GLY A 241 5.26 10.34 -11.05
N ARG A 242 5.66 9.66 -9.96
CA ARG A 242 7.06 9.33 -9.67
C ARG A 242 7.99 10.55 -9.69
N GLU A 243 7.48 11.68 -9.22
CA GLU A 243 8.21 12.94 -9.23
C GLU A 243 9.43 12.92 -8.30
N HIS A 244 9.37 12.10 -7.26
CA HIS A 244 10.44 12.04 -6.24
C HIS A 244 10.88 10.60 -5.96
N VAL A 245 11.74 10.09 -6.82
CA VAL A 245 12.52 8.88 -6.54
C VAL A 245 13.65 9.26 -5.59
N VAL A 246 13.68 8.66 -4.41
CA VAL A 246 14.63 8.98 -3.33
C VAL A 246 15.81 8.01 -3.25
N GLY A 247 15.76 6.92 -3.99
CA GLY A 247 16.80 5.92 -4.11
C GLY A 247 16.29 4.64 -4.76
N ASN A 248 17.12 3.59 -4.79
CA ASN A 248 16.75 2.27 -5.35
C ASN A 248 17.33 1.14 -4.51
N LEU A 249 16.47 0.29 -3.95
CA LEU A 249 16.86 -0.80 -3.03
C LEU A 249 17.52 -2.01 -3.72
N MET A 250 17.56 -2.06 -5.03
CA MET A 250 18.32 -3.10 -5.75
C MET A 250 19.80 -2.74 -5.88
N HIS A 251 20.15 -1.48 -5.62
CA HIS A 251 21.52 -0.97 -5.85
C HIS A 251 22.08 -0.16 -4.68
N THR A 252 21.23 0.22 -3.72
CA THR A 252 21.60 1.10 -2.61
C THR A 252 21.09 0.53 -1.31
N SER A 253 21.83 0.69 -0.21
CA SER A 253 21.40 0.20 1.10
C SER A 253 20.10 0.85 1.58
N LEU A 254 19.33 0.12 2.38
CA LEU A 254 18.12 0.66 3.00
C LEU A 254 18.42 1.92 3.81
N HIS A 255 19.53 1.94 4.53
CA HIS A 255 19.98 3.10 5.30
C HIS A 255 20.18 4.33 4.40
N ASP A 256 20.93 4.17 3.31
CA ASP A 256 21.27 5.30 2.43
C ASP A 256 20.04 5.82 1.69
N VAL A 257 19.09 4.94 1.34
CA VAL A 257 17.81 5.34 0.75
C VAL A 257 16.95 6.07 1.77
N TRP A 258 16.77 5.48 2.98
CA TRP A 258 15.89 6.03 4.01
C TRP A 258 16.35 7.39 4.54
N PHE A 259 17.67 7.60 4.63
CA PHE A 259 18.30 8.85 5.07
C PHE A 259 18.86 9.68 3.91
N SER A 260 18.45 9.41 2.68
CA SER A 260 18.90 10.16 1.52
C SER A 260 18.61 11.66 1.64
N LYS A 261 19.46 12.47 1.01
CA LYS A 261 19.24 13.93 1.00
C LYS A 261 17.87 14.34 0.45
N PRO A 262 17.36 13.73 -0.66
CA PRO A 262 16.00 14.00 -1.14
C PRO A 262 14.94 13.68 -0.10
N MET A 263 14.96 12.47 0.50
CA MET A 263 14.00 12.05 1.51
C MET A 263 13.99 13.01 2.72
N ASN A 264 15.17 13.33 3.25
CA ASN A 264 15.30 14.23 4.39
C ASN A 264 14.84 15.66 4.08
N LYS A 265 15.06 16.15 2.86
CA LYS A 265 14.54 17.46 2.43
C LYS A 265 13.02 17.48 2.44
N ILE A 266 12.39 16.42 1.92
CA ILE A 266 10.93 16.26 1.91
C ILE A 266 10.39 16.20 3.35
N ARG A 267 10.95 15.32 4.18
CA ARG A 267 10.54 15.17 5.59
C ARG A 267 10.62 16.48 6.36
N LYS A 268 11.70 17.25 6.20
CA LYS A 268 11.87 18.56 6.87
C LYS A 268 10.77 19.56 6.49
N LYS A 269 10.30 19.55 5.25
CA LYS A 269 9.17 20.37 4.81
C LYS A 269 7.86 19.88 5.44
N LEU A 270 7.57 18.59 5.28
CA LEU A 270 6.31 18.01 5.75
C LEU A 270 6.14 18.08 7.28
N MET A 271 7.23 17.97 8.05
CA MET A 271 7.20 18.16 9.51
C MET A 271 6.85 19.60 9.94
N LYS A 272 7.10 20.57 9.08
CA LYS A 272 6.69 21.97 9.31
C LYS A 272 5.30 22.28 8.77
N GLY A 273 4.59 21.27 8.25
CA GLY A 273 3.32 21.47 7.55
C GLY A 273 3.47 22.12 6.18
N ASP A 274 4.72 22.25 5.68
CA ASP A 274 4.98 22.82 4.35
C ASP A 274 4.71 21.77 3.28
N ARG A 275 3.51 21.84 2.69
CA ARG A 275 3.04 21.00 1.57
C ARG A 275 3.15 21.72 0.22
N SER A 276 3.92 22.79 0.11
CA SER A 276 4.01 23.61 -1.11
C SER A 276 4.70 22.91 -2.29
N MET A 277 5.41 21.82 -2.04
CA MET A 277 6.09 21.06 -3.09
C MET A 277 5.13 20.16 -3.87
N SER A 278 5.38 19.97 -5.17
CA SER A 278 4.71 18.92 -5.95
C SER A 278 5.15 17.54 -5.46
N PRO A 279 4.26 16.52 -5.43
CA PRO A 279 2.83 16.57 -5.67
C PRO A 279 2.01 16.88 -4.40
N CYS A 280 2.66 17.19 -3.26
CA CYS A 280 1.99 17.41 -1.96
C CYS A 280 1.06 18.64 -1.96
N ASN A 281 1.33 19.63 -2.81
CA ASN A 281 0.54 20.86 -2.92
C ASN A 281 -0.85 20.63 -3.53
N LYS A 282 -1.07 19.47 -4.14
CA LYS A 282 -2.37 19.05 -4.70
C LYS A 282 -2.96 17.85 -3.98
N CYS A 283 -2.30 17.34 -2.94
CA CYS A 283 -2.67 16.11 -2.27
C CYS A 283 -3.84 16.32 -1.30
N SER A 284 -4.88 15.50 -1.43
CA SER A 284 -6.05 15.49 -0.53
C SER A 284 -5.88 14.56 0.69
N VAL A 285 -4.73 13.90 0.86
CA VAL A 285 -4.49 12.97 1.96
C VAL A 285 -3.97 13.72 3.18
N ASP A 286 -4.58 13.51 4.34
CA ASP A 286 -4.17 14.18 5.57
C ASP A 286 -2.78 13.77 6.06
N GLY A 287 -2.38 12.52 5.80
CA GLY A 287 -1.05 12.02 6.15
C GLY A 287 -0.85 11.80 7.64
N SER A 288 -1.95 11.51 8.36
CA SER A 288 -1.92 11.29 9.80
C SER A 288 -1.02 10.13 10.21
N LEU A 289 -0.49 10.19 11.43
CA LEU A 289 0.29 9.12 12.02
C LEU A 289 -0.66 8.01 12.47
N PHE A 290 -0.38 6.76 12.10
CA PHE A 290 -1.07 5.63 12.68
C PHE A 290 -0.93 5.66 14.21
N GLY A 291 -2.03 5.63 14.92
CA GLY A 291 -2.08 5.54 16.38
C GLY A 291 -1.84 6.81 17.18
N LYS A 292 -1.28 7.87 16.62
CA LYS A 292 -1.56 9.19 17.16
C LYS A 292 -2.90 9.63 16.65
N GLN A 293 -3.75 10.03 17.55
CA GLN A 293 -5.02 10.62 17.25
C GLN A 293 -4.87 11.62 16.11
N SER A 294 -5.43 11.31 14.97
CA SER A 294 -5.96 12.31 14.07
C SER A 294 -7.22 12.84 14.77
N PHE A 295 -7.02 13.69 15.76
CA PHE A 295 -8.08 14.20 16.61
C PHE A 295 -8.10 15.68 16.52
#